data_617ab58c9a02b43826bdda466928030b
#
_entry.id   617ab58c9a02b43826bdda466928030b
#
_cell.length_a   1.000
_cell.length_b   1.000
_cell.length_c   1.000
_cell.angle_alpha   90.00
_cell.angle_beta   90.00
_cell.angle_gamma   90.00
#
_symmetry.space_group_name_H-M   'P 1'
#
loop_
_entity.id
_entity.type
_entity.pdbx_description
1 polymer ?
#
loop_
_entity_poly.entity_id
_entity_poly.type
_entity_poly.pdbx_seq_one_letter_code
_entity_poly.pdbx_strand_id
1 'polypeptide(L)'
;MSQKDYDMKPRWYVVHTYSGYENKVKTDLEKTVKNRELEDYFFDIVVPMEEQIEIKDGKRKANLKKVFPGYVLVKMIVTEETWYIVRNTRGVTGFVGSGTDPIPLTDEEIRAMGFEDASITVDYDIDDSVQILNGPFKDSIGTVKEINKEKHKVKVLISMFGRETPVELEFSQIQKVD
;
A
#
# COMPACT_ATOMS: atom_id res chain seq x y z
N MET A 1 27.30 14.27 14.18
CA MET A 1 26.73 13.26 13.25
C MET A 1 27.24 13.54 11.86
N SER A 2 27.77 12.52 11.22
CA SER A 2 28.12 12.64 9.80
C SER A 2 26.85 12.94 8.99
N GLN A 3 26.97 13.88 8.05
CA GLN A 3 25.89 14.12 7.11
C GLN A 3 25.65 12.82 6.32
N LYS A 4 24.52 12.21 6.57
CA LYS A 4 24.08 11.07 5.78
C LYS A 4 23.41 11.61 4.52
N ASP A 5 23.82 11.11 3.37
CA ASP A 5 23.11 11.38 2.14
C ASP A 5 21.79 10.61 2.19
N TYR A 6 20.74 11.31 2.60
CA TYR A 6 19.41 10.72 2.62
C TYR A 6 18.87 10.66 1.20
N ASP A 7 18.35 9.48 0.85
CA ASP A 7 17.60 9.30 -0.38
C ASP A 7 16.27 10.05 -0.23
N MET A 8 16.08 11.15 -0.94
CA MET A 8 14.89 11.99 -0.88
C MET A 8 13.69 11.37 -1.60
N LYS A 9 13.64 10.05 -1.72
CA LYS A 9 12.53 9.33 -2.32
C LYS A 9 11.62 8.73 -1.26
N PRO A 10 10.27 8.79 -1.45
CA PRO A 10 9.34 8.10 -0.56
C PRO A 10 9.56 6.60 -0.61
N ARG A 11 9.71 5.99 0.56
CA ARG A 11 9.85 4.54 0.70
C ARG A 11 9.06 4.06 1.89
N TRP A 12 8.70 2.79 1.89
CA TRP A 12 8.05 2.15 3.02
C TRP A 12 9.07 1.71 4.05
N TYR A 13 8.82 2.09 5.31
CA TYR A 13 9.64 1.68 6.46
C TYR A 13 8.77 1.01 7.50
N VAL A 14 9.35 0.04 8.20
CA VAL A 14 8.68 -0.62 9.31
C VAL A 14 9.08 0.05 10.61
N VAL A 15 8.09 0.47 11.37
CA VAL A 15 8.28 1.08 12.68
C VAL A 15 7.83 0.08 13.75
N HIS A 16 8.72 -0.25 14.68
CA HIS A 16 8.41 -1.12 15.79
C HIS A 16 7.78 -0.34 16.94
N THR A 17 6.66 -0.84 17.45
CA THR A 17 5.93 -0.23 18.56
C THR A 17 5.70 -1.25 19.67
N TYR A 18 5.27 -0.77 20.83
CA TYR A 18 4.73 -1.66 21.85
C TYR A 18 3.42 -2.25 21.33
N SER A 19 3.18 -3.52 21.64
CA SER A 19 1.95 -4.20 21.27
C SER A 19 0.72 -3.51 21.86
N GLY A 20 -0.27 -3.23 21.02
CA GLY A 20 -1.45 -2.47 21.41
C GLY A 20 -1.37 -0.96 21.18
N TYR A 21 -0.19 -0.43 20.86
CA TYR A 21 0.02 0.99 20.60
C TYR A 21 -0.01 1.38 19.14
N GLU A 22 -0.23 0.44 18.23
CA GLU A 22 -0.13 0.65 16.78
C GLU A 22 -1.06 1.77 16.29
N ASN A 23 -2.33 1.71 16.67
CA ASN A 23 -3.31 2.72 16.28
C ASN A 23 -3.03 4.08 16.91
N LYS A 24 -2.57 4.08 18.15
CA LYS A 24 -2.21 5.31 18.85
C LYS A 24 -1.00 5.98 18.21
N VAL A 25 0.02 5.19 17.86
CA VAL A 25 1.21 5.68 17.15
C VAL A 25 0.80 6.29 15.80
N LYS A 26 -0.05 5.61 15.04
CA LYS A 26 -0.56 6.14 13.78
C LYS A 26 -1.25 7.49 13.97
N THR A 27 -2.18 7.57 14.91
CA THR A 27 -2.94 8.80 15.18
C THR A 27 -2.04 9.95 15.65
N ASP A 28 -1.14 9.68 16.58
CA ASP A 28 -0.24 10.68 17.12
C ASP A 28 0.76 11.17 16.09
N LEU A 29 1.26 10.26 15.24
CA LEU A 29 2.17 10.60 14.16
C LEU A 29 1.47 11.45 13.09
N GLU A 30 0.26 11.10 12.70
CA GLU A 30 -0.55 11.89 11.76
C GLU A 30 -0.78 13.31 12.27
N LYS A 31 -1.07 13.46 13.56
CA LYS A 31 -1.24 14.76 14.19
C LYS A 31 0.05 15.58 14.17
N THR A 32 1.17 14.95 14.49
CA THR A 32 2.48 15.61 14.50
C THR A 32 2.85 16.08 13.11
N VAL A 33 2.64 15.24 12.10
CA VAL A 33 2.90 15.57 10.69
C VAL A 33 2.09 16.79 10.27
N LYS A 34 0.81 16.82 10.61
CA LYS A 34 -0.08 17.93 10.29
C LYS A 34 0.33 19.22 11.04
N ASN A 35 0.65 19.10 12.33
CA ASN A 35 1.01 20.26 13.17
C ASN A 35 2.34 20.88 12.77
N ARG A 36 3.25 20.09 12.24
CA ARG A 36 4.57 20.55 11.80
C ARG A 36 4.67 20.79 10.30
N GLU A 37 3.56 20.68 9.59
CA GLU A 37 3.48 20.90 8.14
C GLU A 37 4.47 20.01 7.36
N LEU A 38 4.53 18.72 7.72
CA LEU A 38 5.43 17.75 7.12
C LEU A 38 4.73 16.77 6.16
N GLU A 39 3.56 17.15 5.65
CA GLU A 39 2.79 16.31 4.74
C GLU A 39 3.56 15.95 3.47
N ASP A 40 4.50 16.78 3.06
CA ASP A 40 5.35 16.52 1.90
C ASP A 40 6.37 15.40 2.13
N TYR A 41 6.58 15.02 3.39
CA TYR A 41 7.53 13.98 3.79
C TYR A 41 6.87 12.69 4.25
N PHE A 42 5.58 12.72 4.57
CA PHE A 42 4.83 11.56 5.02
C PHE A 42 3.66 11.32 4.07
N PHE A 43 3.66 10.17 3.40
CA PHE A 43 2.69 9.85 2.34
C PHE A 43 1.59 8.92 2.82
N ASP A 44 1.93 7.97 3.70
CA ASP A 44 0.95 7.03 4.25
C ASP A 44 1.46 6.43 5.55
N ILE A 45 0.52 6.10 6.43
CA ILE A 45 0.79 5.41 7.70
C ILE A 45 -0.26 4.31 7.83
N VAL A 46 0.19 3.05 7.87
CA VAL A 46 -0.69 1.89 7.82
C VAL A 46 -0.42 0.96 8.98
N VAL A 47 -1.47 0.56 9.69
CA VAL A 47 -1.41 -0.54 10.65
C VAL A 47 -1.83 -1.81 9.88
N PRO A 48 -0.93 -2.80 9.74
CA PRO A 48 -1.25 -4.00 8.97
C PRO A 48 -2.43 -4.77 9.60
N MET A 49 -3.48 -4.95 8.83
CA MET A 49 -4.69 -5.65 9.25
C MET A 49 -5.07 -6.70 8.21
N GLU A 50 -5.53 -7.84 8.67
CA GLU A 50 -6.05 -8.88 7.80
C GLU A 50 -7.50 -9.17 8.17
N GLU A 51 -8.35 -9.27 7.15
CA GLU A 51 -9.73 -9.68 7.35
C GLU A 51 -9.78 -11.19 7.51
N GLN A 52 -10.23 -11.65 8.68
CA GLN A 52 -10.45 -13.06 8.94
C GLN A 52 -11.95 -13.35 9.03
N ILE A 53 -12.39 -14.37 8.29
CA ILE A 53 -13.76 -14.82 8.33
C ILE A 53 -13.89 -15.88 9.42
N GLU A 54 -14.63 -15.56 10.47
CA GLU A 54 -14.97 -16.52 11.53
C GLU A 54 -16.40 -17.00 11.37
N ILE A 55 -16.60 -18.32 11.49
CA ILE A 55 -17.93 -18.91 11.53
C ILE A 55 -18.29 -19.12 12.99
N LYS A 56 -19.25 -18.34 13.50
CA LYS A 56 -19.73 -18.43 14.87
C LYS A 56 -21.24 -18.54 14.85
N ASP A 57 -21.76 -19.61 15.48
CA ASP A 57 -23.21 -19.91 15.53
C ASP A 57 -23.88 -19.99 14.16
N GLY A 58 -23.18 -20.54 13.16
CA GLY A 58 -23.67 -20.65 11.78
C GLY A 58 -23.66 -19.34 11.00
N LYS A 59 -23.15 -18.25 11.57
CA LYS A 59 -23.05 -16.94 10.92
C LYS A 59 -21.62 -16.61 10.60
N ARG A 60 -21.41 -16.06 9.39
CA ARG A 60 -20.11 -15.52 9.01
C ARG A 60 -19.92 -14.15 9.61
N LYS A 61 -18.84 -13.96 10.37
CA LYS A 61 -18.40 -12.65 10.85
C LYS A 61 -17.03 -12.35 10.28
N ALA A 62 -16.90 -11.19 9.66
CA ALA A 62 -15.61 -10.67 9.24
C ALA A 62 -15.01 -9.88 10.41
N ASN A 63 -13.86 -10.32 10.91
CA ASN A 63 -13.09 -9.61 11.94
C ASN A 63 -11.76 -9.17 11.38
N LEU A 64 -11.36 -7.93 11.70
CA LEU A 64 -10.02 -7.42 11.36
C LEU A 64 -9.06 -7.84 12.48
N LYS A 65 -8.01 -8.58 12.09
CA LYS A 65 -6.93 -8.94 13.00
C LYS A 65 -5.63 -8.30 12.55
N LYS A 66 -4.81 -7.88 13.51
CA LYS A 66 -3.48 -7.35 13.22
C LYS A 66 -2.58 -8.47 12.70
N VAL A 67 -2.04 -8.29 11.50
CA VAL A 67 -1.15 -9.27 10.85
C VAL A 67 0.22 -9.26 11.51
N PHE A 68 0.70 -8.06 11.87
CA PHE A 68 2.01 -7.89 12.51
C PHE A 68 1.84 -7.03 13.77
N PRO A 69 1.48 -7.64 14.92
CA PRO A 69 1.36 -6.88 16.17
C PRO A 69 2.69 -6.23 16.55
N GLY A 70 2.63 -4.96 16.94
CA GLY A 70 3.82 -4.19 17.32
C GLY A 70 4.55 -3.56 16.12
N TYR A 71 3.93 -3.51 14.96
CA TYR A 71 4.51 -2.90 13.75
C TYR A 71 3.54 -1.93 13.09
N VAL A 72 4.10 -0.83 12.60
CA VAL A 72 3.38 0.17 11.79
C VAL A 72 4.20 0.41 10.53
N LEU A 73 3.54 0.47 9.39
CA LEU A 73 4.18 0.77 8.12
C LEU A 73 4.02 2.25 7.82
N VAL A 74 5.12 2.91 7.50
CA VAL A 74 5.13 4.34 7.18
C VAL A 74 5.79 4.55 5.83
N LYS A 75 5.07 5.18 4.90
CA LYS A 75 5.63 5.62 3.63
C LYS A 75 6.08 7.06 3.81
N MET A 76 7.38 7.29 3.80
CA MET A 76 7.96 8.58 4.13
C MET A 76 9.30 8.81 3.44
N ILE A 77 9.70 10.07 3.43
CA ILE A 77 11.06 10.47 3.09
C ILE A 77 11.83 10.60 4.40
N VAL A 78 12.91 9.83 4.55
CA VAL A 78 13.72 9.87 5.77
C VAL A 78 14.69 11.04 5.71
N THR A 79 14.58 11.91 6.70
CA THR A 79 15.55 12.98 7.00
C THR A 79 15.86 12.93 8.49
N GLU A 80 16.80 13.71 8.97
CA GLU A 80 17.06 13.79 10.41
C GLU A 80 15.81 14.20 11.18
N GLU A 81 15.05 15.14 10.65
CA GLU A 81 13.84 15.65 11.27
C GLU A 81 12.72 14.59 11.30
N THR A 82 12.43 13.95 10.15
CA THR A 82 11.37 12.95 10.07
C THR A 82 11.72 11.70 10.90
N TRP A 83 12.97 11.27 10.86
CA TRP A 83 13.47 10.17 11.69
C TRP A 83 13.28 10.45 13.17
N TYR A 84 13.65 11.64 13.60
CA TYR A 84 13.53 12.08 14.99
C TYR A 84 12.06 12.10 15.44
N ILE A 85 11.17 12.63 14.61
CA ILE A 85 9.74 12.73 14.89
C ILE A 85 9.12 11.35 15.09
N VAL A 86 9.39 10.40 14.19
CA VAL A 86 8.88 9.04 14.28
C VAL A 86 9.39 8.38 15.55
N ARG A 87 10.68 8.49 15.79
CA ARG A 87 11.32 7.84 16.93
C ARG A 87 10.86 8.37 18.29
N ASN A 88 10.49 9.65 18.34
CA ASN A 88 10.00 10.28 19.58
C ASN A 88 8.48 10.19 19.74
N THR A 89 7.78 9.58 18.81
CA THR A 89 6.34 9.32 18.96
C THR A 89 6.13 8.31 20.08
N ARG A 90 5.23 8.62 20.99
CA ARG A 90 4.94 7.74 22.14
C ARG A 90 4.45 6.37 21.67
N GLY A 91 5.08 5.33 22.18
CA GLY A 91 4.77 3.95 21.82
C GLY A 91 5.72 3.36 20.78
N VAL A 92 6.51 4.19 20.11
CA VAL A 92 7.52 3.74 19.14
C VAL A 92 8.77 3.29 19.87
N THR A 93 9.27 2.10 19.55
CA THR A 93 10.55 1.60 20.06
C THR A 93 11.69 1.89 19.09
N GLY A 94 11.40 2.05 17.81
CA GLY A 94 12.39 2.41 16.79
C GLY A 94 12.00 1.91 15.41
N PHE A 95 12.82 2.24 14.43
CA PHE A 95 12.70 1.68 13.09
C PHE A 95 13.30 0.27 13.05
N VAL A 96 12.70 -0.58 12.22
CA VAL A 96 13.33 -1.85 11.86
C VAL A 96 14.42 -1.56 10.84
N GLY A 97 15.64 -1.99 11.14
CA GLY A 97 16.76 -1.75 10.26
C GLY A 97 18.07 -2.25 10.85
N SER A 98 19.18 -1.82 10.29
CA SER A 98 20.52 -2.16 10.76
C SER A 98 21.05 -1.03 11.65
N GLY A 99 21.17 -1.29 12.96
CA GLY A 99 21.63 -0.29 13.93
C GLY A 99 20.64 0.88 14.04
N THR A 100 21.11 2.09 13.79
CA THR A 100 20.28 3.31 13.81
C THR A 100 19.70 3.68 12.46
N ASP A 101 20.07 2.95 11.40
CA ASP A 101 19.66 3.26 10.05
C ASP A 101 18.38 2.51 9.68
N PRO A 102 17.30 3.22 9.34
CA PRO A 102 16.10 2.53 8.83
C PRO A 102 16.40 1.90 7.48
N ILE A 103 15.95 0.65 7.30
CA ILE A 103 16.07 -0.05 6.03
C ILE A 103 14.70 -0.05 5.36
N PRO A 104 14.57 0.50 4.13
CA PRO A 104 13.29 0.48 3.44
C PRO A 104 12.88 -0.94 3.04
N LEU A 105 11.58 -1.17 2.98
CA LEU A 105 11.05 -2.42 2.45
C LEU A 105 11.30 -2.49 0.95
N THR A 106 11.59 -3.70 0.47
CA THR A 106 11.66 -3.96 -0.97
C THR A 106 10.24 -4.07 -1.54
N ASP A 107 10.12 -3.91 -2.85
CA ASP A 107 8.84 -4.07 -3.53
C ASP A 107 8.26 -5.48 -3.32
N GLU A 108 9.11 -6.50 -3.27
CA GLU A 108 8.69 -7.87 -2.99
C GLU A 108 8.13 -8.04 -1.59
N GLU A 109 8.77 -7.43 -0.59
CA GLU A 109 8.30 -7.45 0.79
C GLU A 109 6.95 -6.74 0.94
N ILE A 110 6.77 -5.61 0.27
CA ILE A 110 5.50 -4.86 0.26
C ILE A 110 4.39 -5.72 -0.31
N ARG A 111 4.63 -6.40 -1.43
CA ARG A 111 3.65 -7.31 -2.04
C ARG A 111 3.32 -8.50 -1.14
N ALA A 112 4.34 -9.08 -0.51
CA ALA A 112 4.16 -10.21 0.39
C ALA A 112 3.31 -9.84 1.61
N MET A 113 3.35 -8.58 2.04
CA MET A 113 2.55 -8.07 3.14
C MET A 113 1.12 -7.70 2.74
N GLY A 114 0.79 -7.81 1.45
CA GLY A 114 -0.54 -7.47 0.96
C GLY A 114 -0.78 -5.98 0.77
N PHE A 115 0.27 -5.16 0.86
CA PHE A 115 0.17 -3.74 0.59
C PHE A 115 0.54 -3.48 -0.86
N GLU A 116 -0.45 -3.09 -1.62
CA GLU A 116 -0.20 -2.56 -2.95
C GLU A 116 0.07 -1.07 -2.80
N ASP A 117 1.27 -0.67 -3.12
CA ASP A 117 1.59 0.75 -3.17
C ASP A 117 0.80 1.37 -4.32
N ALA A 118 0.25 2.55 -4.07
CA ALA A 118 -0.40 3.35 -5.10
C ALA A 118 0.54 3.71 -6.27
N SER A 119 1.84 3.45 -6.11
CA SER A 119 2.85 3.61 -7.14
C SER A 119 3.07 2.33 -7.96
N ILE A 120 2.20 1.33 -7.87
CA ILE A 120 2.31 0.15 -8.72
C ILE A 120 2.27 0.59 -10.17
N THR A 121 3.40 0.37 -10.83
CA THR A 121 3.52 0.60 -12.26
C THR A 121 2.80 -0.54 -12.94
N VAL A 122 1.66 -0.25 -13.53
CA VAL A 122 1.00 -1.23 -14.39
C VAL A 122 1.80 -1.33 -15.68
N ASP A 123 1.97 -2.55 -16.20
CA ASP A 123 2.76 -2.79 -17.42
C ASP A 123 1.99 -2.42 -18.70
N TYR A 124 0.83 -1.79 -18.59
CA TYR A 124 -0.01 -1.42 -19.70
C TYR A 124 -0.42 0.05 -19.63
N ASP A 125 -0.63 0.64 -20.79
CA ASP A 125 -1.06 2.02 -20.97
C ASP A 125 -2.44 2.08 -21.63
N ILE A 126 -2.99 3.28 -21.73
CA ILE A 126 -4.23 3.52 -22.48
C ILE A 126 -4.04 3.07 -23.93
N ASP A 127 -5.04 2.42 -24.48
CA ASP A 127 -5.09 1.80 -25.81
C ASP A 127 -4.28 0.52 -25.98
N ASP A 128 -3.65 0.01 -24.91
CA ASP A 128 -3.01 -1.29 -24.95
C ASP A 128 -4.04 -2.43 -24.89
N SER A 129 -3.69 -3.55 -25.52
CA SER A 129 -4.49 -4.77 -25.45
C SER A 129 -4.16 -5.54 -24.19
N VAL A 130 -5.18 -5.99 -23.49
CA VAL A 130 -5.03 -6.76 -22.24
C VAL A 130 -5.92 -7.98 -22.26
N GLN A 131 -5.48 -9.03 -21.56
CA GLN A 131 -6.27 -10.25 -21.36
C GLN A 131 -6.83 -10.27 -19.96
N ILE A 132 -8.08 -10.67 -19.82
CA ILE A 132 -8.74 -10.79 -18.52
C ILE A 132 -8.41 -12.17 -17.94
N LEU A 133 -7.86 -12.19 -16.71
CA LEU A 133 -7.36 -13.40 -16.08
C LEU A 133 -8.40 -14.15 -15.26
N ASN A 134 -9.39 -13.44 -14.72
CA ASN A 134 -10.43 -14.05 -13.89
C ASN A 134 -11.74 -13.27 -13.96
N GLY A 135 -12.78 -13.84 -13.38
CA GLY A 135 -14.12 -13.25 -13.35
C GLY A 135 -14.99 -13.70 -14.53
N PRO A 136 -16.17 -13.04 -14.72
CA PRO A 136 -17.12 -13.41 -15.77
C PRO A 136 -16.59 -13.29 -17.19
N PHE A 137 -15.57 -12.45 -17.39
CA PHE A 137 -14.97 -12.16 -18.69
C PHE A 137 -13.61 -12.82 -18.87
N LYS A 138 -13.32 -13.84 -18.09
CA LYS A 138 -12.04 -14.57 -18.16
C LYS A 138 -11.74 -15.00 -19.61
N ASP A 139 -10.47 -14.87 -19.99
CA ASP A 139 -9.94 -15.19 -21.32
C ASP A 139 -10.39 -14.25 -22.46
N SER A 140 -11.13 -13.19 -22.12
CA SER A 140 -11.46 -12.15 -23.09
C SER A 140 -10.31 -11.18 -23.25
N ILE A 141 -10.19 -10.62 -24.45
CA ILE A 141 -9.19 -9.59 -24.75
C ILE A 141 -9.93 -8.26 -24.93
N GLY A 142 -9.40 -7.23 -24.28
CA GLY A 142 -9.97 -5.89 -24.36
C GLY A 142 -8.90 -4.83 -24.56
N THR A 143 -9.36 -3.60 -24.73
CA THR A 143 -8.49 -2.44 -24.88
C THR A 143 -8.65 -1.51 -23.68
N VAL A 144 -7.53 -1.10 -23.08
CA VAL A 144 -7.55 -0.18 -21.92
C VAL A 144 -8.00 1.20 -22.35
N LYS A 145 -9.02 1.74 -21.71
CA LYS A 145 -9.55 3.09 -21.99
C LYS A 145 -9.28 4.09 -20.88
N GLU A 146 -9.27 3.63 -19.64
CA GLU A 146 -9.01 4.50 -18.48
C GLU A 146 -8.29 3.72 -17.40
N ILE A 147 -7.33 4.37 -16.77
CA ILE A 147 -6.57 3.79 -15.65
C ILE A 147 -6.75 4.70 -14.43
N ASN A 148 -7.32 4.16 -13.35
CA ASN A 148 -7.47 4.88 -12.09
C ASN A 148 -6.50 4.30 -11.05
N LYS A 149 -5.37 4.96 -10.88
CA LYS A 149 -4.32 4.51 -9.96
C LYS A 149 -4.72 4.62 -8.49
N GLU A 150 -5.59 5.56 -8.15
CA GLU A 150 -6.03 5.75 -6.77
C GLU A 150 -6.91 4.60 -6.29
N LYS A 151 -7.81 4.13 -7.14
CA LYS A 151 -8.73 3.04 -6.82
C LYS A 151 -8.24 1.67 -7.26
N HIS A 152 -7.07 1.58 -7.90
CA HIS A 152 -6.53 0.35 -8.50
C HIS A 152 -7.51 -0.30 -9.48
N LYS A 153 -8.21 0.54 -10.23
CA LYS A 153 -9.22 0.11 -11.21
C LYS A 153 -8.82 0.53 -12.62
N VAL A 154 -9.26 -0.24 -13.58
CA VAL A 154 -9.02 0.03 -14.98
C VAL A 154 -10.33 -0.23 -15.76
N LYS A 155 -10.62 0.67 -16.69
CA LYS A 155 -11.74 0.47 -17.63
C LYS A 155 -11.20 -0.12 -18.91
N VAL A 156 -11.76 -1.26 -19.31
CA VAL A 156 -11.38 -2.01 -20.49
C VAL A 156 -12.59 -2.16 -21.40
N LEU A 157 -12.42 -1.86 -22.68
CA LEU A 157 -13.44 -2.14 -23.68
C LEU A 157 -13.30 -3.57 -24.18
N ILE A 158 -14.33 -4.37 -23.97
CA ILE A 158 -14.39 -5.75 -24.40
C ILE A 158 -15.38 -5.85 -25.56
N SER A 159 -14.99 -6.52 -26.64
CA SER A 159 -15.89 -6.81 -27.74
C SER A 159 -16.71 -8.06 -27.42
N MET A 160 -18.00 -7.88 -27.18
CA MET A 160 -18.95 -8.97 -26.93
C MET A 160 -20.14 -8.85 -27.87
N PHE A 161 -20.47 -9.94 -28.53
CA PHE A 161 -21.63 -10.01 -29.45
C PHE A 161 -21.64 -8.88 -30.49
N GLY A 162 -20.48 -8.52 -31.02
CA GLY A 162 -20.34 -7.45 -32.01
C GLY A 162 -20.47 -6.03 -31.45
N ARG A 163 -20.48 -5.88 -30.11
CA ARG A 163 -20.57 -4.58 -29.45
C ARG A 163 -19.40 -4.41 -28.47
N GLU A 164 -18.88 -3.20 -28.41
CA GLU A 164 -17.86 -2.85 -27.41
C GLU A 164 -18.55 -2.44 -26.13
N THR A 165 -18.21 -3.13 -25.03
CA THR A 165 -18.78 -2.87 -23.71
C THR A 165 -17.68 -2.47 -22.74
N PRO A 166 -17.77 -1.30 -22.08
CA PRO A 166 -16.79 -0.92 -21.05
C PRO A 166 -17.03 -1.73 -19.78
N VAL A 167 -15.95 -2.31 -19.25
CA VAL A 167 -15.96 -3.08 -18.00
C VAL A 167 -14.90 -2.51 -17.07
N GLU A 168 -15.26 -2.28 -15.82
CA GLU A 168 -14.32 -1.87 -14.79
C GLU A 168 -13.74 -3.10 -14.11
N LEU A 169 -12.40 -3.21 -14.08
CA LEU A 169 -11.67 -4.34 -13.53
C LEU A 169 -10.57 -3.84 -12.59
N GLU A 170 -10.14 -4.72 -11.72
CA GLU A 170 -8.99 -4.44 -10.86
C GLU A 170 -7.68 -4.68 -11.62
N PHE A 171 -6.62 -4.01 -11.21
CA PHE A 171 -5.31 -4.16 -11.86
C PHE A 171 -4.83 -5.60 -11.88
N SER A 172 -5.13 -6.38 -10.84
CA SER A 172 -4.74 -7.78 -10.73
C SER A 172 -5.52 -8.73 -11.65
N GLN A 173 -6.63 -8.27 -12.22
CA GLN A 173 -7.51 -9.10 -13.06
C GLN A 173 -7.13 -9.11 -14.51
N ILE A 174 -6.20 -8.28 -14.94
CA ILE A 174 -5.78 -8.15 -16.33
C ILE A 174 -4.27 -8.25 -16.49
N GLN A 175 -3.86 -8.67 -17.68
CA GLN A 175 -2.47 -8.80 -18.07
C GLN A 175 -2.28 -8.25 -19.47
N LYS A 176 -1.17 -7.53 -19.68
CA LYS A 176 -0.83 -7.03 -21.01
C LYS A 176 -0.61 -8.19 -21.98
N VAL A 177 -1.16 -8.06 -23.17
CA VAL A 177 -0.97 -9.02 -24.26
C VAL A 177 0.08 -8.47 -25.20
N ASP A 178 1.13 -9.27 -25.44
CA ASP A 178 2.16 -8.95 -26.43
C ASP A 178 1.72 -9.26 -27.85
#